data_716509ae8e7a931a214d629fe7a6dd3b
#
_entry.id   716509ae8e7a931a214d629fe7a6dd3b
#
_cell.length_a   1.000
_cell.length_b   1.000
_cell.length_c   1.000
_cell.angle_alpha   90.00
_cell.angle_beta   90.00
_cell.angle_gamma   90.00
#
_symmetry.space_group_name_H-M   'P 1'
#
loop_
_entity.id
_entity.type
_entity.pdbx_description
1 polymer ?
#
loop_
_entity_poly.entity_id
_entity_poly.type
_entity_poly.pdbx_seq_one_letter_code
_entity_poly.pdbx_strand_id
1 'polypeptide(L)'
;NGQNALFVARQEKPDLILLDIMMPEMDGYQFVTAYRKESDVPIILITAKLEETDKVLGLELGADDYVTKPFGMRELLARIRAVLRRTGADVLQPDTLKAANITLERDTRQVRVDGDSVTLTPSEFDLLATLMESPGRVFSRADLLIKLQGTSFEGVERTIDVHVRNLRTKIEADPANPRYIETVFGVGYRFSE
;
A
#
# COMPACT_ATOMS: atom_id res chain seq x y z
N ASN A 1 -18.47 16.04 -12.32
CA ASN A 1 -17.98 16.29 -13.67
C ASN A 1 -16.61 16.96 -13.64
N GLY A 2 -15.92 17.03 -14.79
CA GLY A 2 -14.55 17.56 -14.87
C GLY A 2 -14.45 19.05 -14.51
N GLN A 3 -15.47 19.87 -14.71
CA GLN A 3 -15.45 21.28 -14.31
C GLN A 3 -15.41 21.42 -12.78
N ASN A 4 -16.23 20.65 -12.06
CA ASN A 4 -16.21 20.63 -10.61
C ASN A 4 -14.87 20.06 -10.08
N ALA A 5 -14.35 19.03 -10.73
CA ALA A 5 -13.03 18.47 -10.37
C ALA A 5 -11.92 19.52 -10.55
N LEU A 6 -11.95 20.31 -11.62
CA LEU A 6 -10.99 21.39 -11.86
C LEU A 6 -11.05 22.46 -10.76
N PHE A 7 -12.27 22.86 -10.38
CA PHE A 7 -12.49 23.82 -9.30
C PHE A 7 -11.94 23.30 -7.96
N VAL A 8 -12.27 22.05 -7.61
CA VAL A 8 -11.81 21.41 -6.36
C VAL A 8 -10.28 21.26 -6.35
N ALA A 9 -9.68 20.80 -7.47
CA ALA A 9 -8.23 20.63 -7.56
C ALA A 9 -7.45 21.95 -7.36
N ARG A 10 -8.01 23.07 -7.82
CA ARG A 10 -7.42 24.40 -7.59
C ARG A 10 -7.49 24.85 -6.15
N GLN A 11 -8.58 24.52 -5.46
CA GLN A 11 -8.78 24.92 -4.06
C GLN A 11 -8.00 24.06 -3.08
N GLU A 12 -8.09 22.74 -3.23
CA GLU A 12 -7.55 21.77 -2.27
C GLU A 12 -6.05 21.50 -2.46
N LYS A 13 -5.49 21.86 -3.65
CA LYS A 13 -4.07 21.63 -3.99
C LYS A 13 -3.61 20.20 -3.64
N PRO A 14 -4.23 19.18 -4.21
CA PRO A 14 -3.92 17.79 -3.87
C PRO A 14 -2.50 17.42 -4.29
N ASP A 15 -1.89 16.45 -3.60
CA ASP A 15 -0.59 15.90 -3.96
C ASP A 15 -0.67 14.92 -5.14
N LEU A 16 -1.85 14.39 -5.45
CA LEU A 16 -2.13 13.51 -6.58
C LEU A 16 -3.62 13.51 -6.91
N ILE A 17 -3.95 13.38 -8.18
CA ILE A 17 -5.34 13.29 -8.68
C ILE A 17 -5.58 11.91 -9.28
N LEU A 18 -6.63 11.23 -8.80
CA LEU A 18 -7.21 10.07 -9.47
C LEU A 18 -8.40 10.53 -10.28
N LEU A 19 -8.34 10.38 -11.60
CA LEU A 19 -9.28 10.96 -12.53
C LEU A 19 -9.93 9.92 -13.42
N ASP A 20 -11.25 9.79 -13.36
CA ASP A 20 -11.99 8.97 -14.34
C ASP A 20 -12.02 9.69 -15.69
N ILE A 21 -11.76 8.96 -16.76
CA ILE A 21 -11.87 9.51 -18.12
C ILE A 21 -13.34 9.73 -18.48
N MET A 22 -14.21 8.81 -18.08
CA MET A 22 -15.63 8.81 -18.47
C MET A 22 -16.46 9.70 -17.53
N MET A 23 -16.31 11.01 -17.67
CA MET A 23 -17.10 11.98 -16.90
C MET A 23 -18.04 12.78 -17.83
N PRO A 24 -19.25 13.17 -17.34
CA PRO A 24 -20.16 14.02 -18.12
C PRO A 24 -19.62 15.45 -18.23
N GLU A 25 -20.06 16.17 -19.27
CA GLU A 25 -19.76 17.57 -19.59
C GLU A 25 -18.30 17.82 -19.97
N MET A 26 -17.36 17.65 -19.04
CA MET A 26 -15.91 17.72 -19.25
C MET A 26 -15.32 16.35 -18.95
N ASP A 27 -14.77 15.68 -19.94
CA ASP A 27 -14.12 14.40 -19.78
C ASP A 27 -12.73 14.51 -19.15
N GLY A 28 -12.11 13.35 -18.81
CA GLY A 28 -10.81 13.31 -18.16
C GLY A 28 -9.69 13.89 -19.01
N TYR A 29 -9.74 13.76 -20.32
CA TYR A 29 -8.72 14.31 -21.24
C TYR A 29 -8.77 15.83 -21.29
N GLN A 30 -9.98 16.38 -21.35
CA GLN A 30 -10.20 17.84 -21.31
C GLN A 30 -9.74 18.41 -19.95
N PHE A 31 -10.01 17.69 -18.86
CA PHE A 31 -9.50 18.07 -17.55
C PHE A 31 -7.97 18.12 -17.53
N VAL A 32 -7.29 17.04 -17.96
CA VAL A 32 -5.81 16.98 -17.99
C VAL A 32 -5.27 18.16 -18.81
N THR A 33 -5.78 18.37 -20.03
CA THR A 33 -5.34 19.46 -20.90
C THR A 33 -5.52 20.84 -20.27
N ALA A 34 -6.61 21.05 -19.53
CA ALA A 34 -6.87 22.32 -18.85
C ALA A 34 -5.95 22.50 -17.63
N TYR A 35 -5.83 21.46 -16.78
CA TYR A 35 -5.11 21.54 -15.53
C TYR A 35 -3.59 21.60 -15.71
N ARG A 36 -3.04 20.96 -16.75
CA ARG A 36 -1.60 21.04 -17.09
C ARG A 36 -1.12 22.42 -17.51
N LYS A 37 -2.00 23.33 -17.84
CA LYS A 37 -1.63 24.74 -18.11
C LYS A 37 -1.25 25.52 -16.84
N GLU A 38 -1.61 24.99 -15.68
CA GLU A 38 -1.52 25.70 -14.41
C GLU A 38 -0.88 24.88 -13.28
N SER A 39 -0.69 23.55 -13.45
CA SER A 39 -0.23 22.69 -12.37
C SER A 39 0.45 21.42 -12.88
N ASP A 40 1.56 21.05 -12.19
CA ASP A 40 2.31 19.82 -12.40
C ASP A 40 1.92 18.70 -11.40
N VAL A 41 0.83 18.87 -10.66
CA VAL A 41 0.31 17.85 -9.73
C VAL A 41 0.08 16.54 -10.47
N PRO A 42 0.58 15.40 -9.97
CA PRO A 42 0.45 14.11 -10.63
C PRO A 42 -1.00 13.70 -10.87
N ILE A 43 -1.27 13.15 -12.06
CA ILE A 43 -2.59 12.66 -12.46
C ILE A 43 -2.49 11.21 -12.91
N ILE A 44 -3.25 10.32 -12.26
CA ILE A 44 -3.46 8.94 -12.70
C ILE A 44 -4.86 8.83 -13.29
N LEU A 45 -4.94 8.45 -14.57
CA LEU A 45 -6.21 8.24 -15.24
C LEU A 45 -6.81 6.88 -14.87
N ILE A 46 -8.10 6.87 -14.56
CA ILE A 46 -8.88 5.64 -14.36
C ILE A 46 -9.78 5.46 -15.58
N THR A 47 -9.69 4.32 -16.26
CA THR A 47 -10.42 4.11 -17.51
C THR A 47 -11.02 2.72 -17.62
N ALA A 48 -12.19 2.62 -18.23
CA ALA A 48 -12.75 1.34 -18.67
C ALA A 48 -12.29 0.98 -20.10
N LYS A 49 -11.61 1.88 -20.79
CA LYS A 49 -11.15 1.69 -22.16
C LYS A 49 -9.87 0.86 -22.19
N LEU A 50 -9.87 -0.18 -23.01
CA LEU A 50 -8.78 -1.13 -23.17
C LEU A 50 -7.89 -0.82 -24.38
N GLU A 51 -8.30 0.08 -25.26
CA GLU A 51 -7.56 0.39 -26.47
C GLU A 51 -6.24 1.11 -26.15
N GLU A 52 -5.18 0.64 -26.78
CA GLU A 52 -3.83 1.15 -26.58
C GLU A 52 -3.72 2.65 -26.99
N THR A 53 -4.47 3.03 -28.00
CA THR A 53 -4.57 4.42 -28.48
C THR A 53 -5.10 5.39 -27.43
N ASP A 54 -6.10 5.00 -26.65
CA ASP A 54 -6.67 5.84 -25.59
C ASP A 54 -5.67 6.04 -24.43
N LYS A 55 -4.88 5.01 -24.13
CA LYS A 55 -3.85 5.07 -23.07
C LYS A 55 -2.70 6.00 -23.48
N VAL A 56 -2.23 5.86 -24.72
CA VAL A 56 -1.17 6.72 -25.29
C VAL A 56 -1.64 8.18 -25.30
N LEU A 57 -2.86 8.45 -25.76
CA LEU A 57 -3.42 9.81 -25.77
C LEU A 57 -3.42 10.44 -24.36
N GLY A 58 -3.84 9.69 -23.33
CA GLY A 58 -3.84 10.20 -21.95
C GLY A 58 -2.47 10.62 -21.46
N LEU A 59 -1.45 9.82 -21.76
CA LEU A 59 -0.07 10.12 -21.40
C LEU A 59 0.51 11.29 -22.22
N GLU A 60 0.22 11.36 -23.50
CA GLU A 60 0.62 12.50 -24.37
C GLU A 60 0.01 13.83 -23.93
N LEU A 61 -1.21 13.81 -23.38
CA LEU A 61 -1.87 14.99 -22.82
C LEU A 61 -1.30 15.40 -21.44
N GLY A 62 -0.39 14.60 -20.86
CA GLY A 62 0.33 14.92 -19.64
C GLY A 62 -0.15 14.18 -18.39
N ALA A 63 -0.92 13.10 -18.51
CA ALA A 63 -1.14 12.20 -17.37
C ALA A 63 0.15 11.44 -17.04
N ASP A 64 0.37 11.13 -15.76
CA ASP A 64 1.59 10.46 -15.27
C ASP A 64 1.50 8.93 -15.31
N ASP A 65 0.29 8.39 -15.21
CA ASP A 65 0.00 6.95 -15.33
C ASP A 65 -1.50 6.73 -15.62
N TYR A 66 -1.87 5.48 -15.87
CA TYR A 66 -3.27 5.07 -16.01
C TYR A 66 -3.54 3.72 -15.35
N VAL A 67 -4.81 3.48 -14.97
CA VAL A 67 -5.32 2.23 -14.41
C VAL A 67 -6.59 1.83 -15.13
N THR A 68 -6.68 0.57 -15.57
CA THR A 68 -7.87 0.06 -16.26
C THR A 68 -8.82 -0.61 -15.28
N LYS A 69 -10.12 -0.28 -15.40
CA LYS A 69 -11.19 -0.97 -14.65
C LYS A 69 -11.49 -2.35 -15.28
N PRO A 70 -11.70 -3.42 -14.46
CA PRO A 70 -11.58 -3.46 -13.01
C PRO A 70 -10.11 -3.54 -12.54
N PHE A 71 -9.75 -2.83 -11.48
CA PHE A 71 -8.41 -2.84 -10.90
C PHE A 71 -8.42 -3.34 -9.46
N GLY A 72 -7.32 -3.97 -9.05
CA GLY A 72 -7.09 -4.32 -7.65
C GLY A 72 -6.59 -3.13 -6.84
N MET A 73 -7.03 -3.00 -5.57
CA MET A 73 -6.54 -1.92 -4.69
C MET A 73 -5.02 -1.94 -4.53
N ARG A 74 -4.39 -3.13 -4.54
CA ARG A 74 -2.93 -3.27 -4.46
C ARG A 74 -2.23 -2.66 -5.68
N GLU A 75 -2.78 -2.86 -6.87
CA GLU A 75 -2.26 -2.26 -8.11
C GLU A 75 -2.37 -0.74 -8.07
N LEU A 76 -3.55 -0.21 -7.73
CA LEU A 76 -3.77 1.24 -7.64
C LEU A 76 -2.79 1.90 -6.65
N LEU A 77 -2.64 1.33 -5.45
CA LEU A 77 -1.72 1.84 -4.45
C LEU A 77 -0.25 1.80 -4.91
N ALA A 78 0.17 0.73 -5.60
CA ALA A 78 1.52 0.63 -6.13
C ALA A 78 1.81 1.73 -7.17
N ARG A 79 0.84 2.03 -8.04
CA ARG A 79 0.96 3.11 -9.04
C ARG A 79 0.99 4.50 -8.41
N ILE A 80 0.11 4.77 -7.44
CA ILE A 80 0.10 6.03 -6.68
C ILE A 80 1.48 6.29 -6.07
N ARG A 81 2.05 5.30 -5.38
CA ARG A 81 3.39 5.40 -4.78
C ARG A 81 4.48 5.63 -5.83
N ALA A 82 4.41 4.92 -6.95
CA ALA A 82 5.40 5.07 -8.02
C ALA A 82 5.40 6.49 -8.61
N VAL A 83 4.22 7.08 -8.79
CA VAL A 83 4.05 8.43 -9.30
C VAL A 83 4.53 9.48 -8.28
N LEU A 84 4.08 9.38 -7.02
CA LEU A 84 4.49 10.32 -5.96
C LEU A 84 6.00 10.30 -5.69
N ARG A 85 6.65 9.15 -5.78
CA ARG A 85 8.11 9.04 -5.66
C ARG A 85 8.85 9.86 -6.73
N ARG A 86 8.30 9.97 -7.95
CA ARG A 86 8.90 10.76 -9.05
C ARG A 86 8.80 12.27 -8.81
N THR A 87 7.77 12.73 -8.11
CA THR A 87 7.55 14.15 -7.83
C THR A 87 8.25 14.66 -6.58
N GLY A 88 8.96 13.79 -5.86
CA GLY A 88 9.61 14.16 -4.58
C GLY A 88 8.63 14.46 -3.45
N ALA A 89 7.33 14.25 -3.67
CA ALA A 89 6.33 14.35 -2.61
C ALA A 89 6.41 13.10 -1.72
N ASP A 90 7.07 13.24 -0.60
CA ASP A 90 7.29 12.20 0.44
C ASP A 90 6.01 11.98 1.27
N VAL A 91 4.85 11.86 0.61
CA VAL A 91 3.52 11.89 1.25
C VAL A 91 2.96 10.50 1.56
N LEU A 92 3.47 9.46 0.94
CA LEU A 92 3.16 8.08 1.35
C LEU A 92 4.39 7.51 2.04
N GLN A 93 4.20 7.07 3.29
CA GLN A 93 5.27 6.42 4.06
C GLN A 93 6.07 5.46 3.18
N PRO A 94 7.39 5.43 3.33
CA PRO A 94 8.24 4.61 2.49
C PRO A 94 7.68 3.19 2.47
N ASP A 95 7.69 2.58 1.30
CA ASP A 95 7.38 1.16 1.10
C ASP A 95 8.28 0.23 1.93
N THR A 96 9.15 0.85 2.70
CA THR A 96 10.10 0.24 3.61
C THR A 96 9.68 0.52 5.05
N LEU A 97 9.25 -0.49 5.75
CA LEU A 97 9.07 -0.45 7.20
C LEU A 97 10.41 -0.72 7.89
N LYS A 98 10.76 0.12 8.85
CA LYS A 98 11.95 -0.07 9.69
C LYS A 98 11.53 -0.03 11.15
N ALA A 99 11.81 -1.09 11.89
CA ALA A 99 11.60 -1.16 13.32
C ALA A 99 12.67 -2.05 13.96
N ALA A 100 13.29 -1.60 15.04
CA ALA A 100 14.48 -2.23 15.62
C ALA A 100 15.54 -2.48 14.52
N ASN A 101 16.01 -3.73 14.38
CA ASN A 101 17.00 -4.12 13.38
C ASN A 101 16.36 -4.76 12.13
N ILE A 102 15.04 -4.64 11.97
CA ILE A 102 14.31 -5.21 10.84
C ILE A 102 14.01 -4.13 9.81
N THR A 103 14.32 -4.43 8.56
CA THR A 103 13.90 -3.64 7.39
C THR A 103 13.03 -4.53 6.51
N LEU A 104 11.82 -4.07 6.19
CA LEU A 104 10.86 -4.76 5.34
C LEU A 104 10.49 -3.86 4.17
N GLU A 105 10.77 -4.32 2.96
CA GLU A 105 10.43 -3.63 1.69
C GLU A 105 9.17 -4.26 1.10
N ARG A 106 8.09 -3.50 0.98
CA ARG A 106 6.78 -4.02 0.53
C ARG A 106 6.74 -4.32 -0.95
N ASP A 107 7.34 -3.48 -1.79
CA ASP A 107 7.31 -3.63 -3.24
C ASP A 107 8.09 -4.85 -3.69
N THR A 108 9.27 -5.07 -3.11
CA THR A 108 10.14 -6.21 -3.44
C THR A 108 9.82 -7.45 -2.61
N ARG A 109 8.99 -7.31 -1.55
CA ARG A 109 8.73 -8.32 -0.52
C ARG A 109 10.00 -8.85 0.15
N GLN A 110 11.04 -8.02 0.23
CA GLN A 110 12.29 -8.36 0.89
C GLN A 110 12.26 -8.00 2.38
N VAL A 111 12.84 -8.86 3.18
CA VAL A 111 13.02 -8.62 4.62
C VAL A 111 14.48 -8.82 4.97
N ARG A 112 15.02 -7.92 5.78
CA ARG A 112 16.36 -8.01 6.34
C ARG A 112 16.31 -7.87 7.85
N VAL A 113 17.08 -8.70 8.54
CA VAL A 113 17.27 -8.65 9.99
C VAL A 113 18.75 -8.49 10.24
N ASP A 114 19.17 -7.46 10.97
CA ASP A 114 20.59 -7.09 11.17
C ASP A 114 21.39 -6.94 9.86
N GLY A 115 20.71 -6.65 8.75
CA GLY A 115 21.30 -6.53 7.42
C GLY A 115 21.24 -7.80 6.58
N ASP A 116 21.04 -8.95 7.17
CA ASP A 116 20.95 -10.24 6.49
C ASP A 116 19.55 -10.48 5.91
N SER A 117 19.50 -11.00 4.68
CA SER A 117 18.24 -11.30 4.00
C SER A 117 17.54 -12.51 4.61
N VAL A 118 16.25 -12.37 4.92
CA VAL A 118 15.40 -13.43 5.48
C VAL A 118 14.26 -13.76 4.53
N THR A 119 14.11 -15.04 4.17
CA THR A 119 13.03 -15.49 3.29
C THR A 119 11.78 -15.83 4.10
N LEU A 120 10.71 -15.06 3.88
CA LEU A 120 9.40 -15.26 4.49
C LEU A 120 8.39 -15.82 3.48
N THR A 121 7.44 -16.62 3.96
CA THR A 121 6.25 -16.97 3.19
C THR A 121 5.34 -15.74 3.04
N PRO A 122 4.40 -15.71 2.07
CA PRO A 122 3.48 -14.59 1.92
C PRO A 122 2.73 -14.22 3.21
N SER A 123 2.22 -15.21 3.94
CA SER A 123 1.49 -14.98 5.21
C SER A 123 2.40 -14.46 6.33
N GLU A 124 3.62 -14.96 6.44
CA GLU A 124 4.61 -14.47 7.41
C GLU A 124 5.03 -13.02 7.12
N PHE A 125 5.21 -12.69 5.83
CA PHE A 125 5.52 -11.34 5.39
C PHE A 125 4.39 -10.37 5.74
N ASP A 126 3.15 -10.70 5.38
CA ASP A 126 1.99 -9.85 5.62
C ASP A 126 1.71 -9.69 7.13
N LEU A 127 1.97 -10.74 7.93
CA LEU A 127 1.90 -10.69 9.39
C LEU A 127 2.95 -9.74 9.97
N LEU A 128 4.21 -9.88 9.57
CA LEU A 128 5.30 -9.00 10.02
C LEU A 128 5.02 -7.54 9.63
N ALA A 129 4.63 -7.28 8.39
CA ALA A 129 4.28 -5.95 7.91
C ALA A 129 3.15 -5.33 8.76
N THR A 130 2.10 -6.11 9.04
CA THR A 130 0.97 -5.65 9.88
C THR A 130 1.41 -5.24 11.28
N LEU A 131 2.27 -6.03 11.91
CA LEU A 131 2.76 -5.75 13.25
C LEU A 131 3.72 -4.56 13.27
N MET A 132 4.61 -4.45 12.27
CA MET A 132 5.58 -3.35 12.14
C MET A 132 4.93 -2.01 11.73
N GLU A 133 3.73 -1.99 11.16
CA GLU A 133 2.97 -0.75 10.88
C GLU A 133 2.62 0.04 12.15
N SER A 134 2.53 -0.63 13.27
CA SER A 134 2.11 -0.03 14.54
C SER A 134 2.84 -0.68 15.71
N PRO A 135 4.15 -0.39 15.90
CA PRO A 135 4.91 -0.90 17.03
C PRO A 135 4.22 -0.55 18.36
N GLY A 136 4.29 -1.45 19.32
CA GLY A 136 3.62 -1.31 20.62
C GLY A 136 2.11 -1.63 20.62
N ARG A 137 1.43 -1.55 19.46
CA ARG A 137 0.02 -1.88 19.37
C ARG A 137 -0.23 -3.38 19.49
N VAL A 138 -1.15 -3.75 20.39
CA VAL A 138 -1.60 -5.12 20.52
C VAL A 138 -2.68 -5.44 19.50
N PHE A 139 -2.48 -6.49 18.71
CA PHE A 139 -3.48 -7.04 17.79
C PHE A 139 -4.02 -8.34 18.35
N SER A 140 -5.35 -8.51 18.36
CA SER A 140 -5.95 -9.79 18.68
C SER A 140 -5.67 -10.81 17.56
N ARG A 141 -5.81 -12.11 17.87
CA ARG A 141 -5.71 -13.16 16.85
C ARG A 141 -6.74 -13.00 15.74
N ALA A 142 -7.95 -12.61 16.10
CA ALA A 142 -9.02 -12.33 15.15
C ALA A 142 -8.67 -11.15 14.23
N ASP A 143 -8.15 -10.05 14.78
CA ASP A 143 -7.73 -8.88 13.98
C ASP A 143 -6.64 -9.25 12.96
N LEU A 144 -5.64 -10.03 13.39
CA LEU A 144 -4.56 -10.49 12.53
C LEU A 144 -5.09 -11.42 11.43
N LEU A 145 -6.02 -12.32 11.76
CA LEU A 145 -6.62 -13.23 10.79
C LEU A 145 -7.41 -12.45 9.72
N ILE A 146 -8.22 -11.48 10.13
CA ILE A 146 -8.99 -10.62 9.21
C ILE A 146 -8.04 -9.87 8.27
N LYS A 147 -6.95 -9.31 8.79
CA LYS A 147 -5.96 -8.58 7.99
C LYS A 147 -5.22 -9.47 6.99
N LEU A 148 -4.94 -10.73 7.34
CA LEU A 148 -4.23 -11.67 6.48
C LEU A 148 -5.13 -12.32 5.43
N GLN A 149 -6.37 -12.67 5.77
CA GLN A 149 -7.25 -13.49 4.94
C GLN A 149 -8.51 -12.77 4.47
N GLY A 150 -8.80 -11.56 4.99
CA GLY A 150 -9.98 -10.77 4.62
C GLY A 150 -11.30 -11.26 5.25
N THR A 151 -11.28 -12.38 5.98
CA THR A 151 -12.46 -12.97 6.63
C THR A 151 -12.06 -13.61 7.96
N SER A 152 -12.92 -13.53 8.97
CA SER A 152 -12.77 -14.28 10.21
C SER A 152 -13.71 -15.48 10.18
N PHE A 153 -13.16 -16.70 10.20
CA PHE A 153 -13.91 -17.91 10.50
C PHE A 153 -13.59 -18.35 11.93
N GLU A 154 -14.61 -18.59 12.75
CA GLU A 154 -14.41 -19.15 14.08
C GLU A 154 -13.70 -20.52 13.99
N GLY A 155 -12.66 -20.70 14.82
CA GLY A 155 -11.85 -21.92 14.89
C GLY A 155 -10.53 -21.90 14.09
N VAL A 156 -10.27 -20.90 13.25
CA VAL A 156 -9.04 -20.78 12.47
C VAL A 156 -8.01 -19.85 13.12
N GLU A 157 -8.33 -19.23 14.24
CA GLU A 157 -7.46 -18.27 14.95
C GLU A 157 -6.11 -18.88 15.39
N ARG A 158 -6.07 -20.19 15.61
CA ARG A 158 -4.84 -20.93 15.94
C ARG A 158 -3.82 -20.96 14.80
N THR A 159 -4.23 -20.68 13.57
CA THR A 159 -3.29 -20.55 12.44
C THR A 159 -2.35 -19.36 12.61
N ILE A 160 -2.81 -18.29 13.28
CA ILE A 160 -1.96 -17.14 13.61
C ILE A 160 -0.81 -17.55 14.53
N ASP A 161 -1.07 -18.40 15.53
CA ASP A 161 -0.03 -18.88 16.46
C ASP A 161 1.06 -19.67 15.72
N VAL A 162 0.67 -20.46 14.70
CA VAL A 162 1.60 -21.17 13.83
C VAL A 162 2.44 -20.21 12.99
N HIS A 163 1.79 -19.21 12.36
CA HIS A 163 2.51 -18.20 11.58
C HIS A 163 3.47 -17.38 12.45
N VAL A 164 3.06 -16.98 13.66
CA VAL A 164 3.94 -16.28 14.61
C VAL A 164 5.12 -17.15 15.01
N ARG A 165 4.88 -18.43 15.33
CA ARG A 165 5.96 -19.36 15.67
C ARG A 165 6.98 -19.50 14.55
N ASN A 166 6.50 -19.72 13.32
CA ASN A 166 7.36 -19.88 12.15
C ASN A 166 8.13 -18.58 11.85
N LEU A 167 7.47 -17.44 11.96
CA LEU A 167 8.08 -16.13 11.77
C LEU A 167 9.19 -15.90 12.81
N ARG A 168 8.93 -16.16 14.10
CA ARG A 168 9.93 -16.06 15.16
C ARG A 168 11.17 -16.92 14.88
N THR A 169 10.97 -18.14 14.40
CA THR A 169 12.10 -19.02 14.05
C THR A 169 13.02 -18.42 12.99
N LYS A 170 12.52 -17.49 12.18
CA LYS A 170 13.27 -16.87 11.07
C LYS A 170 13.88 -15.52 11.43
N ILE A 171 13.25 -14.75 12.31
CA ILE A 171 13.67 -13.37 12.61
C ILE A 171 14.25 -13.17 14.02
N GLU A 172 13.94 -14.05 14.97
CA GLU A 172 14.42 -13.94 16.35
C GLU A 172 15.71 -14.75 16.56
N ALA A 173 16.64 -14.21 17.31
CA ALA A 173 17.84 -14.97 17.74
C ALA A 173 17.48 -16.13 18.66
N ASP A 174 16.48 -15.94 19.53
CA ASP A 174 15.89 -16.98 20.38
C ASP A 174 14.36 -16.93 20.28
N PRO A 175 13.72 -17.84 19.51
CA PRO A 175 12.28 -17.88 19.39
C PRO A 175 11.50 -18.12 20.67
N ALA A 176 12.14 -18.69 21.70
CA ALA A 176 11.52 -18.92 23.02
C ALA A 176 11.47 -17.64 23.87
N ASN A 177 12.44 -16.73 23.64
CA ASN A 177 12.53 -15.43 24.29
C ASN A 177 12.50 -14.32 23.20
N PRO A 178 11.37 -14.10 22.52
CA PRO A 178 11.29 -13.24 21.36
C PRO A 178 11.51 -11.77 21.74
N ARG A 179 12.33 -11.09 20.95
CA ARG A 179 12.65 -9.67 21.10
C ARG A 179 11.73 -8.77 20.27
N TYR A 180 11.32 -9.23 19.09
CA TYR A 180 10.57 -8.42 18.14
C TYR A 180 9.06 -8.65 18.24
N ILE A 181 8.62 -9.91 18.25
CA ILE A 181 7.20 -10.23 18.31
C ILE A 181 6.85 -10.78 19.69
N GLU A 182 6.23 -9.95 20.51
CA GLU A 182 5.83 -10.31 21.87
C GLU A 182 4.44 -10.93 21.91
N THR A 183 4.26 -11.88 22.84
CA THR A 183 2.93 -12.44 23.14
C THR A 183 2.30 -11.64 24.29
N VAL A 184 1.10 -11.12 24.02
CA VAL A 184 0.25 -10.55 25.06
C VAL A 184 -0.76 -11.62 25.46
N PHE A 185 -0.53 -12.25 26.61
CA PHE A 185 -1.32 -13.38 27.09
C PHE A 185 -2.80 -13.05 27.18
N GLY A 186 -3.65 -13.95 26.69
CA GLY A 186 -5.09 -13.77 26.66
C GLY A 186 -5.62 -12.83 25.57
N VAL A 187 -4.75 -12.10 24.84
CA VAL A 187 -5.13 -11.13 23.80
C VAL A 187 -4.59 -11.54 22.44
N GLY A 188 -3.27 -11.50 22.24
CA GLY A 188 -2.68 -11.72 20.92
C GLY A 188 -1.21 -11.37 20.86
N TYR A 189 -0.81 -10.56 19.88
CA TYR A 189 0.59 -10.26 19.57
C TYR A 189 0.81 -8.78 19.33
N ARG A 190 2.04 -8.31 19.57
CA ARG A 190 2.48 -6.97 19.18
C ARG A 190 3.92 -7.02 18.67
N PHE A 191 4.33 -6.03 17.89
CA PHE A 191 5.74 -5.75 17.67
C PHE A 191 6.25 -4.91 18.84
N SER A 192 7.44 -5.21 19.34
CA SER A 192 8.08 -4.43 20.42
C SER A 192 8.35 -2.99 19.94
N GLU A 193 8.38 -2.04 20.86
CA GLU A 193 8.75 -0.65 20.59
C GLU A 193 10.25 -0.46 20.32
#